data_2cb855ef9ef2382b44503b7033c9e862
#
_entry.id   2cb855ef9ef2382b44503b7033c9e862
#
_cell.length_a   1.000
_cell.length_b   1.000
_cell.length_c   1.000
_cell.angle_alpha   90.00
_cell.angle_beta   90.00
_cell.angle_gamma   90.00
#
_symmetry.space_group_name_H-M   'P 1'
#
loop_
_entity.id
_entity.type
_entity.pdbx_description
1 polymer ?
#
loop_
_entity_poly.entity_id
_entity_poly.type
_entity_poly.pdbx_seq_one_letter_code
_entity_poly.pdbx_strand_id
1 'polypeptide(L)'
;MSLNSLSPPKPMLAVSGQPFDSPDWIFEPKIDGTRSIALISSGTAHLYNRRGLDITYRYPELEQALVGSCRGCILDGEIAVFADGKPSFHSLAQRDHQSEKMRIDYLSQALPASYVVFDVLYAGGKSLLDLPLLERKQILSQQLQESEGVSIIDSFPARGRDYFSAALKMGIEGVMAKRLASPYQPGKRSQDWIKIKKSLKLDLVVGGYIPGKGERSPYFGGLLLGAYERGLLYYVGRVGSGFTEAELAEITGSLVQRDSPPFTNPPATPEVRWTEPQMVVQVSALEITPDSHLRAPVFLRRREDKEPEECELSQLG
;
A
#
# COMPACT_ATOMS: atom_id res chain seq x y z
N MET A 1 23.11 -26.36 4.05
CA MET A 1 21.74 -26.78 3.69
C MET A 1 21.51 -26.46 2.23
N SER A 2 20.93 -27.36 1.47
CA SER A 2 20.58 -27.11 0.07
C SER A 2 19.40 -26.12 0.05
N LEU A 3 19.41 -25.13 -0.84
CA LEU A 3 18.33 -24.15 -1.04
C LEU A 3 16.97 -24.84 -1.29
N ASN A 4 16.99 -25.99 -1.94
CA ASN A 4 15.78 -26.79 -2.22
C ASN A 4 15.06 -27.31 -0.97
N SER A 5 15.69 -27.24 0.21
CA SER A 5 15.08 -27.61 1.48
C SER A 5 14.58 -26.40 2.29
N LEU A 6 14.78 -25.17 1.79
CA LEU A 6 14.33 -23.96 2.45
C LEU A 6 12.91 -23.58 1.99
N SER A 7 12.03 -23.36 2.94
CA SER A 7 10.76 -22.70 2.65
C SER A 7 10.97 -21.20 2.42
N PRO A 8 10.29 -20.58 1.44
CA PRO A 8 10.41 -19.16 1.22
C PRO A 8 10.00 -18.37 2.48
N PRO A 9 10.81 -17.38 2.91
CA PRO A 9 10.46 -16.58 4.07
C PRO A 9 9.21 -15.73 3.77
N LYS A 10 8.39 -15.48 4.81
CA LYS A 10 7.27 -14.55 4.66
C LYS A 10 7.80 -13.14 4.43
N PRO A 11 7.24 -12.36 3.48
CA PRO A 11 7.68 -10.97 3.24
C PRO A 11 7.57 -10.08 4.48
N MET A 12 8.60 -9.26 4.73
CA MET A 12 8.55 -8.18 5.70
C MET A 12 7.55 -7.11 5.27
N LEU A 13 6.81 -6.51 6.21
CA LEU A 13 5.72 -5.59 5.93
C LEU A 13 6.05 -4.17 6.41
N ALA A 14 5.63 -3.17 5.63
CA ALA A 14 5.77 -1.76 5.95
C ALA A 14 4.61 -1.21 6.77
N VAL A 15 4.88 -0.15 7.55
CA VAL A 15 3.86 0.75 8.12
C VAL A 15 3.54 1.86 7.12
N SER A 16 2.46 2.62 7.36
CA SER A 16 2.18 3.85 6.61
C SER A 16 2.85 5.04 7.29
N GLY A 17 3.32 6.02 6.51
CA GLY A 17 3.93 7.24 7.03
C GLY A 17 3.80 8.43 6.10
N GLN A 18 4.34 9.57 6.53
CA GLN A 18 4.38 10.83 5.78
C GLN A 18 5.76 11.03 5.16
N PRO A 19 5.91 11.85 4.11
CA PRO A 19 7.20 12.16 3.51
C PRO A 19 8.16 12.84 4.50
N PHE A 20 9.40 12.35 4.55
CA PHE A 20 10.46 12.86 5.40
C PHE A 20 11.81 12.76 4.70
N ASP A 21 12.81 13.45 5.24
CA ASP A 21 14.21 13.39 4.82
C ASP A 21 15.04 12.84 5.97
N SER A 22 15.97 11.93 5.67
CA SER A 22 16.91 11.39 6.66
C SER A 22 18.09 10.69 5.97
N PRO A 23 19.35 10.93 6.40
CA PRO A 23 20.51 10.26 5.87
C PRO A 23 20.56 8.76 6.18
N ASP A 24 19.80 8.29 7.18
CA ASP A 24 19.74 6.88 7.57
C ASP A 24 18.79 6.04 6.71
N TRP A 25 18.16 6.66 5.69
CA TRP A 25 17.12 6.05 4.89
C TRP A 25 17.38 6.15 3.39
N ILE A 26 16.91 5.13 2.68
CA ILE A 26 16.77 5.15 1.22
C ILE A 26 15.29 5.16 0.85
N PHE A 27 15.00 5.71 -0.31
CA PHE A 27 13.67 5.86 -0.86
C PHE A 27 13.62 5.19 -2.24
N GLU A 28 12.68 4.28 -2.42
CA GLU A 28 12.47 3.52 -3.64
C GLU A 28 11.10 3.85 -4.22
N PRO A 29 10.89 3.76 -5.55
CA PRO A 29 9.55 3.93 -6.12
C PRO A 29 8.66 2.81 -5.57
N LYS A 30 7.43 3.16 -5.18
CA LYS A 30 6.44 2.16 -4.82
C LYS A 30 5.81 1.62 -6.08
N ILE A 31 6.34 0.50 -6.54
CA ILE A 31 5.79 -0.24 -7.67
C ILE A 31 4.41 -0.77 -7.30
N ASP A 32 3.44 -0.57 -8.19
CA ASP A 32 2.10 -1.14 -8.08
C ASP A 32 2.05 -2.48 -8.81
N GLY A 33 2.14 -3.56 -8.03
CA GLY A 33 2.33 -4.91 -8.54
C GLY A 33 1.88 -5.99 -7.56
N THR A 34 2.39 -7.20 -7.79
CA THR A 34 2.20 -8.35 -6.90
C THR A 34 3.52 -8.73 -6.25
N ARG A 35 3.61 -8.54 -4.92
CA ARG A 35 4.78 -8.93 -4.12
C ARG A 35 5.07 -10.40 -4.23
N SER A 36 6.31 -10.74 -4.56
CA SER A 36 6.76 -12.11 -4.67
C SER A 36 8.14 -12.34 -4.07
N ILE A 37 8.31 -13.51 -3.44
CA ILE A 37 9.62 -14.05 -3.07
C ILE A 37 10.05 -15.02 -4.17
N ALA A 38 11.20 -14.75 -4.80
CA ALA A 38 11.79 -15.65 -5.76
C ALA A 38 12.85 -16.54 -5.08
N LEU A 39 12.71 -17.84 -5.23
CA LEU A 39 13.70 -18.84 -4.81
C LEU A 39 14.36 -19.41 -6.07
N ILE A 40 15.66 -19.18 -6.24
CA ILE A 40 16.42 -19.58 -7.42
C ILE A 40 17.47 -20.60 -7.01
N SER A 41 17.41 -21.80 -7.58
CA SER A 41 18.26 -22.91 -7.19
C SER A 41 18.53 -23.82 -8.39
N SER A 42 19.77 -24.24 -8.58
CA SER A 42 20.18 -25.33 -9.49
C SER A 42 19.45 -25.38 -10.85
N GLY A 43 19.21 -24.23 -11.47
CA GLY A 43 18.57 -24.16 -12.79
C GLY A 43 17.04 -24.10 -12.76
N THR A 44 16.44 -23.87 -11.59
CA THR A 44 14.99 -23.63 -11.42
C THR A 44 14.76 -22.36 -10.65
N ALA A 45 13.64 -21.67 -10.92
CA ALA A 45 13.19 -20.54 -10.14
C ALA A 45 11.72 -20.73 -9.76
N HIS A 46 11.39 -20.39 -8.52
CA HIS A 46 10.03 -20.43 -8.01
C HIS A 46 9.61 -19.07 -7.47
N LEU A 47 8.42 -18.62 -7.82
CA LEU A 47 7.84 -17.35 -7.37
C LEU A 47 6.71 -17.64 -6.38
N TYR A 48 6.84 -17.13 -5.17
CA TYR A 48 5.86 -17.29 -4.10
C TYR A 48 5.19 -15.97 -3.78
N ASN A 49 3.88 -15.93 -3.82
CA ASN A 49 3.15 -14.72 -3.45
C ASN A 49 3.23 -14.44 -1.93
N ARG A 50 2.68 -13.31 -1.49
CA ARG A 50 2.66 -12.90 -0.08
C ARG A 50 2.07 -13.94 0.88
N ARG A 51 1.21 -14.86 0.39
CA ARG A 51 0.61 -15.94 1.19
C ARG A 51 1.47 -17.22 1.20
N GLY A 52 2.58 -17.25 0.46
CA GLY A 52 3.45 -18.41 0.31
C GLY A 52 2.93 -19.43 -0.71
N LEU A 53 2.00 -19.05 -1.56
CA LEU A 53 1.52 -19.91 -2.65
C LEU A 53 2.46 -19.78 -3.84
N ASP A 54 2.84 -20.89 -4.45
CA ASP A 54 3.61 -20.92 -5.70
C ASP A 54 2.74 -20.41 -6.85
N ILE A 55 3.21 -19.33 -7.48
CA ILE A 55 2.57 -18.66 -8.62
C ILE A 55 3.43 -18.68 -9.88
N THR A 56 4.51 -19.45 -9.88
CA THR A 56 5.49 -19.55 -10.97
C THR A 56 4.82 -19.81 -12.31
N TYR A 57 3.89 -20.75 -12.34
CA TYR A 57 3.18 -21.16 -13.57
C TYR A 57 2.47 -20.01 -14.30
N ARG A 58 2.17 -18.89 -13.61
CA ARG A 58 1.52 -17.69 -14.20
C ARG A 58 2.49 -16.81 -14.97
N TYR A 59 3.78 -16.96 -14.71
CA TYR A 59 4.84 -16.08 -15.21
C TYR A 59 6.01 -16.89 -15.79
N PRO A 60 5.76 -17.74 -16.84
CA PRO A 60 6.80 -18.60 -17.40
C PRO A 60 8.01 -17.82 -17.94
N GLU A 61 7.80 -16.58 -18.42
CA GLU A 61 8.87 -15.69 -18.86
C GLU A 61 9.80 -15.28 -17.71
N LEU A 62 9.25 -15.08 -16.49
CA LEU A 62 10.06 -14.71 -15.32
C LEU A 62 10.85 -15.90 -14.78
N GLU A 63 10.32 -17.11 -14.85
CA GLU A 63 11.05 -18.30 -14.43
C GLU A 63 12.37 -18.44 -15.20
N GLN A 64 12.30 -18.30 -16.53
CA GLN A 64 13.49 -18.38 -17.40
C GLN A 64 14.48 -17.23 -17.13
N ALA A 65 13.98 -15.99 -17.00
CA ALA A 65 14.79 -14.81 -16.74
C ALA A 65 15.54 -14.91 -15.40
N LEU A 66 14.84 -15.37 -14.34
CA LEU A 66 15.40 -15.52 -12.99
C LEU A 66 16.50 -16.57 -12.91
N VAL A 67 16.36 -17.70 -13.60
CA VAL A 67 17.40 -18.75 -13.66
C VAL A 67 18.70 -18.20 -14.23
N GLY A 68 18.63 -17.29 -15.21
CA GLY A 68 19.79 -16.61 -15.79
C GLY A 68 20.37 -15.49 -14.92
N SER A 69 19.56 -14.90 -14.06
CA SER A 69 19.92 -13.66 -13.35
C SER A 69 20.67 -13.86 -12.02
N CYS A 70 20.46 -14.96 -11.34
CA CYS A 70 21.11 -15.25 -10.04
C CYS A 70 21.29 -16.76 -9.82
N ARG A 71 22.31 -17.14 -9.09
CA ARG A 71 22.53 -18.54 -8.71
C ARG A 71 22.48 -18.72 -7.20
N GLY A 72 21.53 -19.54 -6.74
CA GLY A 72 21.44 -19.88 -5.33
C GLY A 72 21.01 -18.71 -4.44
N CYS A 73 19.95 -17.99 -4.85
CA CYS A 73 19.45 -16.79 -4.17
C CYS A 73 18.00 -16.95 -3.71
N ILE A 74 17.65 -16.24 -2.63
CA ILE A 74 16.27 -15.90 -2.31
C ILE A 74 16.16 -14.38 -2.42
N LEU A 75 15.28 -13.92 -3.29
CA LEU A 75 15.06 -12.52 -3.60
C LEU A 75 13.66 -12.07 -3.16
N ASP A 76 13.54 -10.80 -2.77
CA ASP A 76 12.26 -10.15 -2.50
C ASP A 76 12.04 -9.03 -3.51
N GLY A 77 10.89 -9.06 -4.17
CA GLY A 77 10.60 -8.14 -5.27
C GLY A 77 9.12 -7.99 -5.53
N GLU A 78 8.82 -7.21 -6.56
CA GLU A 78 7.47 -6.96 -7.04
C GLU A 78 7.36 -7.41 -8.48
N ILE A 79 6.34 -8.22 -8.81
CA ILE A 79 5.97 -8.53 -10.19
C ILE A 79 5.10 -7.39 -10.69
N ALA A 80 5.46 -6.80 -11.82
CA ALA A 80 4.70 -5.72 -12.46
C ALA A 80 4.61 -5.94 -13.97
N VAL A 81 3.57 -5.40 -14.58
CA VAL A 81 3.49 -5.22 -16.04
C VAL A 81 3.63 -3.73 -16.32
N PHE A 82 4.50 -3.38 -17.25
CA PHE A 82 4.73 -1.99 -17.63
C PHE A 82 3.98 -1.67 -18.93
N ALA A 83 3.26 -0.56 -18.93
CA ALA A 83 2.64 0.03 -20.12
C ALA A 83 3.16 1.47 -20.25
N ASP A 84 3.68 1.83 -21.41
CA ASP A 84 4.28 3.16 -21.67
C ASP A 84 5.35 3.56 -20.62
N GLY A 85 6.14 2.58 -20.19
CA GLY A 85 7.20 2.78 -19.19
C GLY A 85 6.72 2.95 -17.75
N LYS A 86 5.42 2.76 -17.46
CA LYS A 86 4.84 2.87 -16.11
C LYS A 86 4.22 1.55 -15.66
N PRO A 87 4.29 1.22 -14.35
CA PRO A 87 3.57 0.07 -13.81
C PRO A 87 2.07 0.20 -14.06
N SER A 88 1.46 -0.85 -14.64
CA SER A 88 0.02 -0.92 -14.92
C SER A 88 -0.62 -2.06 -14.14
N PHE A 89 -1.27 -1.73 -13.04
CA PHE A 89 -2.03 -2.72 -12.27
C PHE A 89 -3.17 -3.34 -13.09
N HIS A 90 -3.80 -2.57 -13.99
CA HIS A 90 -4.85 -3.08 -14.87
C HIS A 90 -4.32 -4.21 -15.78
N SER A 91 -3.14 -4.04 -16.36
CA SER A 91 -2.49 -5.04 -17.21
C SER A 91 -2.02 -6.24 -16.37
N LEU A 92 -1.48 -6.00 -15.17
CA LEU A 92 -1.08 -7.06 -14.25
C LEU A 92 -2.28 -7.91 -13.79
N ALA A 93 -3.42 -7.28 -13.48
CA ALA A 93 -4.62 -7.98 -13.03
C ALA A 93 -5.15 -9.00 -14.08
N GLN A 94 -4.89 -8.76 -15.36
CA GLN A 94 -5.21 -9.72 -16.42
C GLN A 94 -4.32 -10.97 -16.35
N ARG A 95 -3.12 -10.87 -15.76
CA ARG A 95 -2.15 -11.95 -15.57
C ARG A 95 -2.36 -12.71 -14.26
N ASP A 96 -2.62 -11.98 -13.18
CA ASP A 96 -2.46 -12.46 -11.80
C ASP A 96 -3.46 -13.56 -11.38
N HIS A 97 -4.60 -13.69 -12.08
CA HIS A 97 -5.63 -14.67 -11.75
C HIS A 97 -5.82 -15.75 -12.82
N GLN A 98 -4.87 -15.88 -13.77
CA GLN A 98 -4.97 -16.88 -14.81
C GLN A 98 -4.56 -18.27 -14.32
N SER A 99 -5.32 -19.28 -14.76
CA SER A 99 -5.04 -20.69 -14.50
C SER A 99 -5.03 -21.53 -15.79
N GLU A 100 -5.53 -20.98 -16.89
CA GLU A 100 -5.58 -21.66 -18.19
C GLU A 100 -4.26 -21.48 -18.94
N LYS A 101 -3.59 -22.59 -19.25
CA LYS A 101 -2.25 -22.58 -19.83
C LYS A 101 -2.18 -21.79 -21.15
N MET A 102 -3.09 -22.01 -22.10
CA MET A 102 -3.08 -21.29 -23.37
C MET A 102 -3.18 -19.79 -23.20
N ARG A 103 -3.97 -19.33 -22.25
CA ARG A 103 -4.12 -17.92 -21.94
C ARG A 103 -2.89 -17.36 -21.23
N ILE A 104 -2.26 -18.12 -20.36
CA ILE A 104 -0.99 -17.76 -19.72
C ILE A 104 0.10 -17.57 -20.79
N ASP A 105 0.25 -18.55 -21.69
CA ASP A 105 1.26 -18.54 -22.76
C ASP A 105 1.04 -17.33 -23.70
N TYR A 106 -0.20 -17.04 -24.08
CA TYR A 106 -0.53 -15.86 -24.87
C TYR A 106 -0.20 -14.55 -24.13
N LEU A 107 -0.65 -14.41 -22.89
CA LEU A 107 -0.46 -13.19 -22.11
C LEU A 107 1.01 -12.96 -21.70
N SER A 108 1.81 -14.00 -21.55
CA SER A 108 3.26 -13.87 -21.29
C SER A 108 4.00 -13.14 -22.42
N GLN A 109 3.48 -13.21 -23.64
CA GLN A 109 4.01 -12.49 -24.81
C GLN A 109 3.34 -11.14 -25.02
N ALA A 110 2.00 -11.07 -24.86
CA ALA A 110 1.24 -9.84 -25.13
C ALA A 110 1.37 -8.79 -24.01
N LEU A 111 1.53 -9.22 -22.77
CA LEU A 111 1.67 -8.41 -21.57
C LEU A 111 2.79 -9.00 -20.68
N PRO A 112 4.06 -8.95 -21.14
CA PRO A 112 5.16 -9.54 -20.37
C PRO A 112 5.30 -8.88 -19.01
N ALA A 113 5.50 -9.71 -17.99
CA ALA A 113 5.75 -9.26 -16.63
C ALA A 113 7.24 -9.00 -16.41
N SER A 114 7.55 -8.11 -15.51
CA SER A 114 8.89 -7.85 -15.00
C SER A 114 8.93 -8.09 -13.49
N TYR A 115 10.03 -8.63 -13.00
CA TYR A 115 10.31 -8.81 -11.59
C TYR A 115 11.31 -7.75 -11.12
N VAL A 116 10.82 -6.77 -10.36
CA VAL A 116 11.62 -5.66 -9.83
C VAL A 116 12.10 -6.03 -8.43
N VAL A 117 13.38 -6.35 -8.31
CA VAL A 117 14.02 -6.87 -7.09
C VAL A 117 14.44 -5.71 -6.20
N PHE A 118 14.08 -5.74 -4.94
CA PHE A 118 14.46 -4.69 -3.98
C PHE A 118 15.18 -5.22 -2.73
N ASP A 119 15.32 -6.53 -2.54
CA ASP A 119 16.10 -7.11 -1.45
C ASP A 119 16.58 -8.52 -1.79
N VAL A 120 17.67 -8.96 -1.13
CA VAL A 120 18.19 -10.32 -1.18
C VAL A 120 18.26 -10.89 0.23
N LEU A 121 17.65 -12.06 0.41
CA LEU A 121 17.46 -12.68 1.72
C LEU A 121 18.40 -13.86 1.98
N TYR A 122 18.93 -14.44 0.90
CA TYR A 122 19.87 -15.55 0.91
C TYR A 122 20.75 -15.47 -0.34
N ALA A 123 22.05 -15.61 -0.19
CA ALA A 123 23.01 -15.72 -1.28
C ALA A 123 24.32 -16.36 -0.78
N GLY A 124 25.08 -16.95 -1.69
CA GLY A 124 26.39 -17.54 -1.35
C GLY A 124 26.34 -18.63 -0.27
N GLY A 125 25.22 -19.35 -0.18
CA GLY A 125 25.04 -20.43 0.82
C GLY A 125 24.67 -19.95 2.22
N LYS A 126 24.37 -18.66 2.42
CA LYS A 126 24.12 -18.05 3.74
C LYS A 126 22.83 -17.24 3.77
N SER A 127 22.17 -17.22 4.94
CA SER A 127 21.10 -16.28 5.25
C SER A 127 21.66 -14.86 5.42
N LEU A 128 20.99 -13.88 4.86
CA LEU A 128 21.34 -12.47 4.94
C LEU A 128 20.34 -11.66 5.79
N LEU A 129 19.37 -12.33 6.41
CA LEU A 129 18.25 -11.69 7.12
C LEU A 129 18.71 -10.75 8.25
N ASP A 130 19.79 -11.10 8.95
CA ASP A 130 20.32 -10.33 10.07
C ASP A 130 21.24 -9.18 9.66
N LEU A 131 21.65 -9.13 8.39
CA LEU A 131 22.50 -8.06 7.87
C LEU A 131 21.71 -6.75 7.72
N PRO A 132 22.37 -5.59 7.88
CA PRO A 132 21.82 -4.29 7.51
C PRO A 132 21.34 -4.25 6.06
N LEU A 133 20.25 -3.53 5.77
CA LEU A 133 19.73 -3.36 4.41
C LEU A 133 20.81 -2.86 3.43
N LEU A 134 21.68 -1.93 3.88
CA LEU A 134 22.77 -1.41 3.06
C LEU A 134 23.68 -2.53 2.53
N GLU A 135 24.06 -3.46 3.39
CA GLU A 135 24.89 -4.61 3.00
C GLU A 135 24.13 -5.55 2.08
N ARG A 136 22.86 -5.83 2.35
CA ARG A 136 22.02 -6.65 1.47
C ARG A 136 21.88 -6.04 0.09
N LYS A 137 21.74 -4.70 -0.03
CA LYS A 137 21.71 -3.99 -1.33
C LYS A 137 23.02 -4.13 -2.09
N GLN A 138 24.16 -4.04 -1.41
CA GLN A 138 25.47 -4.25 -2.02
C GLN A 138 25.64 -5.70 -2.53
N ILE A 139 25.21 -6.68 -1.73
CA ILE A 139 25.22 -8.08 -2.14
C ILE A 139 24.27 -8.29 -3.33
N LEU A 140 23.07 -7.71 -3.30
CA LEU A 140 22.11 -7.79 -4.40
C LEU A 140 22.72 -7.30 -5.72
N SER A 141 23.34 -6.13 -5.73
CA SER A 141 23.97 -5.57 -6.94
C SER A 141 25.14 -6.40 -7.47
N GLN A 142 25.80 -7.18 -6.60
CA GLN A 142 26.91 -8.07 -6.99
C GLN A 142 26.41 -9.44 -7.49
N GLN A 143 25.29 -9.93 -6.97
CA GLN A 143 24.80 -11.29 -7.20
C GLN A 143 23.74 -11.36 -8.31
N LEU A 144 22.97 -10.29 -8.53
CA LEU A 144 21.93 -10.24 -9.54
C LEU A 144 22.47 -9.61 -10.82
N GLN A 145 22.44 -10.38 -11.89
CA GLN A 145 22.62 -9.86 -13.25
C GLN A 145 21.26 -9.47 -13.81
N GLU A 146 21.08 -8.19 -14.08
CA GLU A 146 19.86 -7.69 -14.71
C GLU A 146 19.69 -8.25 -16.13
N SER A 147 18.46 -8.49 -16.52
CA SER A 147 18.09 -9.04 -17.82
C SER A 147 16.73 -8.50 -18.25
N GLU A 148 16.29 -8.83 -19.47
CA GLU A 148 14.91 -8.57 -19.85
C GLU A 148 13.94 -9.26 -18.88
N GLY A 149 13.09 -8.49 -18.23
CA GLY A 149 12.12 -8.98 -17.23
C GLY A 149 12.66 -9.07 -15.79
N VAL A 150 13.95 -8.87 -15.51
CA VAL A 150 14.48 -8.84 -14.13
C VAL A 150 15.40 -7.65 -13.93
N SER A 151 15.04 -6.75 -13.00
CA SER A 151 15.80 -5.54 -12.69
C SER A 151 15.92 -5.30 -11.19
N ILE A 152 16.93 -4.54 -10.79
CA ILE A 152 17.06 -4.03 -9.42
C ILE A 152 16.36 -2.68 -9.34
N ILE A 153 15.58 -2.48 -8.28
CA ILE A 153 14.91 -1.21 -8.06
C ILE A 153 15.90 -0.08 -7.78
N ASP A 154 15.68 1.06 -8.39
CA ASP A 154 16.45 2.27 -8.07
C ASP A 154 16.17 2.75 -6.66
N SER A 155 17.19 3.24 -5.97
CA SER A 155 17.07 3.78 -4.63
C SER A 155 17.79 5.13 -4.50
N PHE A 156 17.15 6.07 -3.80
CA PHE A 156 17.64 7.44 -3.61
C PHE A 156 17.87 7.69 -2.13
N PRO A 157 19.09 8.10 -1.72
CA PRO A 157 19.40 8.32 -0.31
C PRO A 157 18.88 9.68 0.16
N ALA A 158 18.55 9.77 1.44
CA ALA A 158 18.37 10.96 2.26
C ALA A 158 17.19 11.89 1.91
N ARG A 159 16.88 12.14 0.64
CA ARG A 159 15.95 13.19 0.16
C ARG A 159 14.57 12.63 -0.18
N GLY A 160 13.85 12.12 0.82
CA GLY A 160 12.58 11.44 0.61
C GLY A 160 11.44 12.35 0.19
N ARG A 161 11.40 13.61 0.65
CA ARG A 161 10.35 14.57 0.27
C ARG A 161 10.44 14.97 -1.20
N ASP A 162 11.66 15.28 -1.65
CA ASP A 162 11.89 15.64 -3.05
C ASP A 162 11.61 14.46 -3.96
N TYR A 163 12.09 13.28 -3.58
CA TYR A 163 11.86 12.06 -4.34
C TYR A 163 10.38 11.68 -4.41
N PHE A 164 9.66 11.78 -3.29
CA PHE A 164 8.21 11.57 -3.26
C PHE A 164 7.47 12.52 -4.21
N SER A 165 7.82 13.81 -4.19
CA SER A 165 7.23 14.81 -5.07
C SER A 165 7.50 14.50 -6.56
N ALA A 166 8.73 14.07 -6.88
CA ALA A 166 9.11 13.66 -8.23
C ALA A 166 8.37 12.40 -8.67
N ALA A 167 8.29 11.38 -7.81
CA ALA A 167 7.58 10.12 -8.08
C ALA A 167 6.10 10.36 -8.43
N LEU A 168 5.42 11.23 -7.67
CA LEU A 168 4.02 11.59 -7.96
C LEU A 168 3.86 12.30 -9.32
N LYS A 169 4.79 13.20 -9.69
CA LYS A 169 4.77 13.87 -11.00
C LYS A 169 4.96 12.89 -12.16
N MET A 170 5.71 11.81 -11.94
CA MET A 170 5.90 10.71 -12.90
C MET A 170 4.73 9.74 -12.93
N GLY A 171 3.70 9.92 -12.07
CA GLY A 171 2.53 9.04 -11.99
C GLY A 171 2.78 7.75 -11.21
N ILE A 172 3.85 7.70 -10.39
CA ILE A 172 4.12 6.57 -9.48
C ILE A 172 3.24 6.73 -8.23
N GLU A 173 2.70 5.62 -7.71
CA GLU A 173 1.76 5.59 -6.57
C GLU A 173 2.29 6.28 -5.30
N GLY A 174 3.60 6.26 -5.11
CA GLY A 174 4.29 6.78 -3.94
C GLY A 174 5.69 6.23 -3.80
N VAL A 175 6.21 6.20 -2.59
CA VAL A 175 7.57 5.69 -2.31
C VAL A 175 7.58 4.75 -1.11
N MET A 176 8.58 3.86 -1.10
CA MET A 176 8.97 3.03 0.03
C MET A 176 10.23 3.61 0.66
N ALA A 177 10.13 4.10 1.89
CA ALA A 177 11.30 4.45 2.69
C ALA A 177 11.76 3.22 3.45
N LYS A 178 13.06 2.95 3.41
CA LYS A 178 13.69 1.80 4.09
C LYS A 178 14.92 2.27 4.86
N ARG A 179 15.03 1.86 6.13
CA ARG A 179 16.15 2.22 6.99
C ARG A 179 17.38 1.42 6.63
N LEU A 180 18.49 2.09 6.39
CA LEU A 180 19.75 1.46 5.92
C LEU A 180 20.30 0.41 6.89
N ALA A 181 20.20 0.66 8.20
CA ALA A 181 20.71 -0.25 9.25
C ALA A 181 19.73 -1.38 9.62
N SER A 182 18.58 -1.51 8.93
CA SER A 182 17.54 -2.47 9.34
C SER A 182 17.87 -3.91 8.92
N PRO A 183 17.65 -4.90 9.81
CA PRO A 183 17.60 -6.29 9.43
C PRO A 183 16.29 -6.58 8.68
N TYR A 184 16.24 -7.70 7.99
CA TYR A 184 14.99 -8.18 7.40
C TYR A 184 14.21 -9.04 8.42
N GLN A 185 12.97 -8.68 8.71
CA GLN A 185 12.12 -9.32 9.72
C GLN A 185 10.99 -10.10 9.05
N PRO A 186 11.15 -11.39 8.72
CA PRO A 186 10.16 -12.16 7.98
C PRO A 186 8.79 -12.14 8.64
N GLY A 187 7.74 -11.82 7.87
CA GLY A 187 6.35 -11.80 8.31
C GLY A 187 5.96 -10.67 9.25
N LYS A 188 6.91 -9.90 9.78
CA LYS A 188 6.63 -8.81 10.71
C LYS A 188 6.34 -7.50 9.98
N ARG A 189 5.47 -6.68 10.60
CA ARG A 189 5.28 -5.27 10.22
C ARG A 189 6.29 -4.44 11.01
N SER A 190 7.18 -3.75 10.31
CA SER A 190 8.27 -2.99 10.92
C SER A 190 8.19 -1.51 10.59
N GLN A 191 8.60 -0.67 11.54
CA GLN A 191 8.78 0.76 11.34
C GLN A 191 10.03 1.09 10.52
N ASP A 192 10.91 0.13 10.29
CA ASP A 192 12.09 0.29 9.44
C ASP A 192 11.73 0.34 7.94
N TRP A 193 10.50 -0.05 7.58
CA TRP A 193 9.95 0.08 6.24
C TRP A 193 8.67 0.91 6.30
N ILE A 194 8.64 2.02 5.57
CA ILE A 194 7.52 2.97 5.58
C ILE A 194 7.02 3.17 4.14
N LYS A 195 5.75 2.85 3.91
CA LYS A 195 5.08 3.18 2.66
C LYS A 195 4.49 4.58 2.73
N ILE A 196 4.87 5.43 1.80
CA ILE A 196 4.44 6.82 1.67
C ILE A 196 3.67 6.93 0.35
N LYS A 197 2.36 7.17 0.45
CA LYS A 197 1.47 7.28 -0.71
C LYS A 197 0.91 8.68 -0.80
N LYS A 198 0.49 9.07 -2.01
CA LYS A 198 -0.35 10.27 -2.17
C LYS A 198 -1.59 10.08 -1.30
N SER A 199 -1.91 11.07 -0.51
CA SER A 199 -3.17 11.13 0.23
C SER A 199 -3.78 12.51 0.05
N LEU A 200 -5.08 12.53 -0.19
CA LEU A 200 -5.88 13.74 -0.15
C LEU A 200 -6.13 14.08 1.31
N LYS A 201 -6.01 15.35 1.69
CA LYS A 201 -6.47 15.83 3.00
C LYS A 201 -7.76 16.59 2.76
N LEU A 202 -8.82 16.13 3.41
CA LEU A 202 -10.17 16.62 3.20
C LEU A 202 -10.77 17.02 4.55
N ASP A 203 -11.44 18.15 4.60
CA ASP A 203 -12.20 18.58 5.75
C ASP A 203 -13.67 18.23 5.50
N LEU A 204 -14.25 17.40 6.37
CA LEU A 204 -15.56 16.81 6.15
C LEU A 204 -16.43 16.91 7.40
N VAL A 205 -17.73 16.96 7.19
CA VAL A 205 -18.74 17.10 8.23
C VAL A 205 -19.19 15.73 8.71
N VAL A 206 -19.26 15.54 10.02
CA VAL A 206 -19.81 14.34 10.63
C VAL A 206 -21.33 14.45 10.67
N GLY A 207 -22.03 13.55 9.98
CA GLY A 207 -23.50 13.50 9.95
C GLY A 207 -24.08 12.24 10.61
N GLY A 208 -23.24 11.38 11.14
CA GLY A 208 -23.67 10.17 11.84
C GLY A 208 -22.53 9.26 12.20
N TYR A 209 -22.84 8.17 12.88
CA TYR A 209 -21.86 7.15 13.22
C TYR A 209 -22.46 5.75 13.30
N ILE A 210 -21.63 4.74 13.18
CA ILE A 210 -21.95 3.36 13.48
C ILE A 210 -21.41 3.05 14.88
N PRO A 211 -22.21 2.44 15.79
CA PRO A 211 -21.73 2.02 17.11
C PRO A 211 -20.52 1.08 17.02
N GLY A 212 -19.59 1.21 17.94
CA GLY A 212 -18.46 0.31 18.06
C GLY A 212 -18.85 -1.08 18.56
N LYS A 213 -17.98 -2.07 18.30
CA LYS A 213 -18.14 -3.47 18.75
C LYS A 213 -16.90 -3.89 19.53
N GLY A 214 -17.04 -4.86 20.46
CA GLY A 214 -15.94 -5.34 21.29
C GLY A 214 -15.37 -4.25 22.20
N GLU A 215 -14.06 -4.05 22.18
CA GLU A 215 -13.38 -3.01 22.97
C GLU A 215 -13.83 -1.58 22.64
N ARG A 216 -14.37 -1.35 21.42
CA ARG A 216 -14.93 -0.06 21.00
C ARG A 216 -16.41 0.11 21.33
N SER A 217 -17.05 -0.81 22.06
CA SER A 217 -18.49 -0.72 22.38
C SER A 217 -18.90 0.57 23.12
N PRO A 218 -18.04 1.23 23.94
CA PRO A 218 -18.37 2.52 24.53
C PRO A 218 -18.33 3.70 23.56
N TYR A 219 -17.75 3.51 22.37
CA TYR A 219 -17.46 4.55 21.39
C TYR A 219 -18.14 4.25 20.02
N PHE A 220 -17.87 5.09 19.05
CA PHE A 220 -18.24 4.78 17.66
C PHE A 220 -17.25 3.78 17.02
N GLY A 221 -17.74 2.96 16.10
CA GLY A 221 -16.94 2.10 15.22
C GLY A 221 -16.50 2.80 13.93
N GLY A 222 -17.21 3.87 13.54
CA GLY A 222 -16.87 4.70 12.39
C GLY A 222 -17.82 5.87 12.24
N LEU A 223 -17.26 7.05 11.88
CA LEU A 223 -17.98 8.26 11.59
C LEU A 223 -18.43 8.29 10.12
N LEU A 224 -19.66 8.69 9.86
CA LEU A 224 -20.20 8.93 8.52
C LEU A 224 -19.94 10.39 8.15
N LEU A 225 -19.29 10.59 7.00
CA LEU A 225 -18.77 11.87 6.58
C LEU A 225 -19.49 12.41 5.37
N GLY A 226 -19.65 13.73 5.33
CA GLY A 226 -20.25 14.43 4.21
C GLY A 226 -19.54 15.72 3.86
N ALA A 227 -19.91 16.24 2.68
CA ALA A 227 -19.53 17.55 2.20
C ALA A 227 -20.75 18.26 1.60
N TYR A 228 -20.75 19.60 1.63
CA TYR A 228 -21.85 20.42 1.15
C TYR A 228 -21.73 20.71 -0.35
N GLU A 229 -22.86 20.64 -1.04
CA GLU A 229 -23.04 21.24 -2.36
C GLU A 229 -24.37 21.99 -2.39
N ARG A 230 -24.34 23.28 -2.70
CA ARG A 230 -25.52 24.16 -2.77
C ARG A 230 -26.42 24.08 -1.53
N GLY A 231 -25.81 24.01 -0.35
CA GLY A 231 -26.50 23.94 0.94
C GLY A 231 -27.07 22.57 1.31
N LEU A 232 -26.86 21.54 0.49
CA LEU A 232 -27.25 20.17 0.76
C LEU A 232 -26.03 19.35 1.17
N LEU A 233 -26.14 18.54 2.23
CA LEU A 233 -25.06 17.69 2.70
C LEU A 233 -25.13 16.31 1.99
N TYR A 234 -24.04 15.94 1.32
CA TYR A 234 -23.90 14.65 0.64
C TYR A 234 -22.96 13.74 1.40
N TYR A 235 -23.38 12.48 1.59
CA TYR A 235 -22.52 11.45 2.16
C TYR A 235 -21.40 11.09 1.19
N VAL A 236 -20.15 11.09 1.68
CA VAL A 236 -18.94 10.82 0.88
C VAL A 236 -18.09 9.67 1.42
N GLY A 237 -18.47 9.06 2.53
CA GLY A 237 -17.75 7.90 3.04
C GLY A 237 -17.74 7.78 4.56
N ARG A 238 -17.04 6.75 5.04
CA ARG A 238 -16.93 6.42 6.47
C ARG A 238 -15.49 6.29 6.91
N VAL A 239 -15.10 6.96 8.00
CA VAL A 239 -13.79 6.81 8.65
C VAL A 239 -13.92 6.03 9.96
N GLY A 240 -13.09 4.98 10.13
CA GLY A 240 -13.09 4.14 11.34
C GLY A 240 -11.69 3.90 11.92
N SER A 241 -10.66 4.54 11.37
CA SER A 241 -9.26 4.37 11.79
C SER A 241 -8.54 5.71 11.94
N GLY A 242 -7.44 5.73 12.66
CA GLY A 242 -6.64 6.94 12.90
C GLY A 242 -6.91 7.61 14.25
N PHE A 243 -7.87 7.15 15.01
CA PHE A 243 -8.25 7.70 16.32
C PHE A 243 -7.40 7.11 17.43
N THR A 244 -6.97 7.94 18.36
CA THR A 244 -6.52 7.55 19.69
C THR A 244 -7.73 7.25 20.60
N GLU A 245 -7.53 6.60 21.72
CA GLU A 245 -8.60 6.31 22.67
C GLU A 245 -9.21 7.60 23.28
N ALA A 246 -8.37 8.60 23.53
CA ALA A 246 -8.81 9.91 23.99
C ALA A 246 -9.72 10.61 22.98
N GLU A 247 -9.35 10.59 21.70
CA GLU A 247 -10.18 11.16 20.61
C GLU A 247 -11.48 10.39 20.41
N LEU A 248 -11.48 9.06 20.56
CA LEU A 248 -12.72 8.27 20.52
C LEU A 248 -13.69 8.70 21.63
N ALA A 249 -13.21 8.90 22.86
CA ALA A 249 -14.01 9.32 23.99
C ALA A 249 -14.53 10.76 23.80
N GLU A 250 -13.65 11.69 23.46
CA GLU A 250 -13.99 13.11 23.24
C GLU A 250 -15.02 13.29 22.14
N ILE A 251 -14.77 12.70 20.96
CA ILE A 251 -15.66 12.81 19.82
C ILE A 251 -17.03 12.18 20.15
N THR A 252 -17.06 10.97 20.75
CA THR A 252 -18.32 10.31 21.12
C THR A 252 -19.15 11.19 22.06
N GLY A 253 -18.50 11.83 23.05
CA GLY A 253 -19.17 12.72 24.01
C GLY A 253 -19.68 14.04 23.40
N SER A 254 -19.12 14.45 22.27
CA SER A 254 -19.47 15.71 21.57
C SER A 254 -20.55 15.53 20.49
N LEU A 255 -20.93 14.28 20.15
CA LEU A 255 -21.94 14.02 19.11
C LEU A 255 -23.35 14.30 19.61
N VAL A 256 -24.04 15.26 18.97
CA VAL A 256 -25.44 15.58 19.25
C VAL A 256 -26.32 14.73 18.33
N GLN A 257 -27.16 13.90 18.91
CA GLN A 257 -28.03 12.99 18.14
C GLN A 257 -29.20 13.71 17.47
N ARG A 258 -29.65 13.17 16.34
CA ARG A 258 -30.87 13.56 15.63
C ARG A 258 -31.61 12.32 15.11
N ASP A 259 -32.90 12.46 14.85
CA ASP A 259 -33.79 11.33 14.49
C ASP A 259 -33.73 10.97 13.00
N SER A 260 -33.28 11.86 12.14
CA SER A 260 -33.27 11.67 10.68
C SER A 260 -31.91 11.93 10.06
N PRO A 261 -31.59 11.29 8.91
CA PRO A 261 -30.34 11.53 8.21
C PRO A 261 -30.16 13.00 7.84
N PRO A 262 -28.98 13.61 8.04
CA PRO A 262 -28.66 14.92 7.52
C PRO A 262 -28.23 14.88 6.04
N PHE A 263 -27.90 13.69 5.52
CA PHE A 263 -27.43 13.50 4.15
C PHE A 263 -28.58 13.41 3.14
N THR A 264 -28.37 13.99 1.97
CA THR A 264 -29.29 13.88 0.82
C THR A 264 -29.29 12.46 0.23
N ASN A 265 -28.12 11.78 0.29
CA ASN A 265 -27.90 10.41 -0.18
C ASN A 265 -27.42 9.50 0.96
N PRO A 266 -28.22 9.27 2.01
CA PRO A 266 -27.77 8.51 3.17
C PRO A 266 -27.37 7.09 2.78
N PRO A 267 -26.29 6.53 3.39
CA PRO A 267 -25.86 5.16 3.10
C PRO A 267 -26.89 4.15 3.61
N ALA A 268 -27.13 3.09 2.85
CA ALA A 268 -27.94 1.94 3.24
C ALA A 268 -27.18 1.04 4.24
N THR A 269 -26.78 1.60 5.38
CA THR A 269 -26.02 0.87 6.40
C THR A 269 -26.90 0.65 7.63
N PRO A 270 -27.03 -0.57 8.16
CA PRO A 270 -27.79 -0.82 9.38
C PRO A 270 -27.09 -0.21 10.61
N GLU A 271 -27.87 0.02 11.67
CA GLU A 271 -27.40 0.49 12.98
C GLU A 271 -26.77 1.89 12.99
N VAL A 272 -27.07 2.74 11.99
CA VAL A 272 -26.58 4.12 11.98
C VAL A 272 -27.30 4.95 13.04
N ARG A 273 -26.53 5.74 13.77
CA ARG A 273 -27.01 6.83 14.61
C ARG A 273 -26.69 8.17 13.96
N TRP A 274 -27.72 8.93 13.64
CA TRP A 274 -27.56 10.23 12.99
C TRP A 274 -27.19 11.30 14.00
N THR A 275 -26.42 12.31 13.56
CA THR A 275 -25.98 13.41 14.40
C THR A 275 -26.19 14.75 13.70
N GLU A 276 -26.36 15.81 14.50
CA GLU A 276 -26.35 17.17 13.96
C GLU A 276 -25.02 17.42 13.24
N PRO A 277 -25.06 17.95 12.00
CA PRO A 277 -23.87 18.12 11.16
C PRO A 277 -23.06 19.37 11.56
N GLN A 278 -22.59 19.41 12.82
CA GLN A 278 -21.88 20.54 13.41
C GLN A 278 -20.38 20.28 13.58
N MET A 279 -19.96 19.02 13.55
CA MET A 279 -18.57 18.67 13.78
C MET A 279 -17.84 18.51 12.44
N VAL A 280 -16.71 19.23 12.29
CA VAL A 280 -15.78 19.07 11.17
C VAL A 280 -14.58 18.25 11.58
N VAL A 281 -14.20 17.29 10.75
CA VAL A 281 -13.01 16.47 10.91
C VAL A 281 -12.14 16.52 9.65
N GLN A 282 -10.83 16.53 9.85
CA GLN A 282 -9.89 16.34 8.75
C GLN A 282 -9.55 14.87 8.63
N VAL A 283 -9.67 14.35 7.43
CA VAL A 283 -9.27 12.98 7.10
C VAL A 283 -8.25 12.96 5.96
N SER A 284 -7.41 11.93 5.92
CA SER A 284 -6.66 11.59 4.72
C SER A 284 -7.38 10.48 3.98
N ALA A 285 -7.47 10.56 2.65
CA ALA A 285 -7.97 9.49 1.80
C ALA A 285 -6.95 9.17 0.70
N LEU A 286 -6.90 7.93 0.23
CA LEU A 286 -6.00 7.55 -0.87
C LEU A 286 -6.45 8.16 -2.18
N GLU A 287 -7.75 8.10 -2.45
CA GLU A 287 -8.39 8.63 -3.66
C GLU A 287 -9.87 8.83 -3.41
N ILE A 288 -10.52 9.49 -4.34
CA ILE A 288 -11.98 9.56 -4.45
C ILE A 288 -12.40 8.58 -5.55
N THR A 289 -13.37 7.73 -5.25
CA THR A 289 -13.95 6.82 -6.26
C THR A 289 -14.81 7.60 -7.26
N PRO A 290 -15.10 7.03 -8.46
CA PRO A 290 -16.01 7.65 -9.43
C PRO A 290 -17.39 8.01 -8.85
N ASP A 291 -17.84 7.27 -7.82
CA ASP A 291 -19.10 7.53 -7.10
C ASP A 291 -18.95 8.58 -5.98
N SER A 292 -17.88 9.39 -6.01
CA SER A 292 -17.56 10.44 -5.02
C SER A 292 -17.42 9.92 -3.58
N HIS A 293 -16.92 8.70 -3.40
CA HIS A 293 -16.67 8.14 -2.08
C HIS A 293 -15.18 8.08 -1.75
N LEU A 294 -14.86 8.23 -0.45
CA LEU A 294 -13.50 8.15 0.07
C LEU A 294 -12.98 6.72 0.04
N ARG A 295 -11.80 6.49 -0.53
CA ARG A 295 -11.10 5.22 -0.43
C ARG A 295 -10.12 5.22 0.73
N ALA A 296 -10.26 4.25 1.64
CA ALA A 296 -9.42 4.04 2.82
C ALA A 296 -9.16 5.31 3.66
N PRO A 297 -10.21 6.04 4.09
CA PRO A 297 -10.02 7.24 4.88
C PRO A 297 -9.45 6.93 6.26
N VAL A 298 -8.58 7.85 6.73
CA VAL A 298 -7.95 7.80 8.05
C VAL A 298 -8.15 9.16 8.71
N PHE A 299 -8.62 9.17 9.94
CA PHE A 299 -8.79 10.38 10.73
C PHE A 299 -7.43 11.02 11.02
N LEU A 300 -7.35 12.34 10.92
CA LEU A 300 -6.17 13.13 11.21
C LEU A 300 -6.35 14.01 12.44
N ARG A 301 -7.47 14.74 12.52
CA ARG A 301 -7.81 15.62 13.62
C ARG A 301 -9.23 16.15 13.53
N ARG A 302 -9.77 16.66 14.62
CA ARG A 302 -10.95 17.53 14.63
C ARG A 302 -10.56 18.93 14.17
N ARG A 303 -11.48 19.62 13.50
CA ARG A 303 -11.32 21.01 13.00
C ARG A 303 -12.31 21.91 13.73
N GLU A 304 -11.86 22.55 14.81
CA GLU A 304 -12.67 23.51 15.56
C GLU A 304 -12.63 24.92 14.96
N ASP A 305 -11.70 25.12 14.05
CA ASP A 305 -11.42 26.36 13.34
C ASP A 305 -12.17 26.49 12.01
N LYS A 306 -13.07 25.56 11.70
CA LYS A 306 -13.76 25.49 10.41
C LYS A 306 -15.24 25.23 10.57
N GLU A 307 -16.06 26.04 9.90
CA GLU A 307 -17.50 25.86 9.88
C GLU A 307 -17.93 24.72 8.95
N PRO A 308 -19.01 23.96 9.26
CA PRO A 308 -19.47 22.85 8.44
C PRO A 308 -19.75 23.21 6.98
N GLU A 309 -20.31 24.38 6.72
CA GLU A 309 -20.70 24.87 5.39
C GLU A 309 -19.49 25.15 4.50
N GLU A 310 -18.29 25.34 5.09
CA GLU A 310 -17.04 25.48 4.35
C GLU A 310 -16.49 24.16 3.82
N CYS A 311 -17.06 23.03 4.24
CA CYS A 311 -16.70 21.70 3.77
C CYS A 311 -17.42 21.36 2.46
N GLU A 312 -17.00 21.97 1.37
CA GLU A 312 -17.63 21.84 0.07
C GLU A 312 -17.25 20.53 -0.66
N LEU A 313 -18.23 20.02 -1.45
CA LEU A 313 -18.04 18.81 -2.28
C LEU A 313 -16.99 19.03 -3.37
N SER A 314 -16.79 20.28 -3.80
CA SER A 314 -15.76 20.70 -4.77
C SER A 314 -14.32 20.29 -4.40
N GLN A 315 -14.02 20.08 -3.10
CA GLN A 315 -12.71 19.60 -2.66
C GLN A 315 -12.42 18.13 -3.05
N LEU A 316 -13.42 17.41 -3.51
CA LEU A 316 -13.27 16.02 -3.93
C LEU A 316 -12.78 15.88 -5.39
N GLY A 317 -12.80 16.95 -6.19
CA GLY A 317 -12.34 17.00 -7.57
C GLY A 317 -13.46 17.05 -8.58
#